data_687efd3081cee99067d40c24d8a64571
#
_entry.id   687efd3081cee99067d40c24d8a64571
#
_cell.length_a   1.000
_cell.length_b   1.000
_cell.length_c   1.000
_cell.angle_alpha   90.00
_cell.angle_beta   90.00
_cell.angle_gamma   90.00
#
_symmetry.space_group_name_H-M   'P 1'
#
loop_
_entity.id
_entity.type
_entity.pdbx_description
1 polymer ?
#
loop_
_entity_poly.entity_id
_entity_poly.type
_entity_poly.pdbx_seq_one_letter_code
_entity_poly.pdbx_strand_id
1 'polypeptide(L)'
;MKLDPSKLTAFLAANSTGVGVLVVPGGGYSVLANGHEGREPAEYLNTLGIDAWMLEYTTASKMSPPLYPKPMDEALGALDLIRQQAPDLKKLGIWGFSAGGHLAATTATTPNTNLDFAILGYPVITLGDDYTHENSRYNLLGNKPTKKQIKDLSVQNRVNDKTPPTFLFHTSNDDLVPVQNTYLYAEAMAKHGRKVQLVVLPDGKHGVGLAQNDPVRDWTSELERFLKYSI
;
A
#
# COMPACT_ATOMS: atom_id res chain seq x y z
N MET A 1 8.31 17.93 0.54
CA MET A 1 7.40 18.84 -0.26
C MET A 1 6.08 18.90 0.49
N LYS A 2 5.42 20.07 0.56
CA LYS A 2 4.13 20.17 1.27
C LYS A 2 3.03 19.58 0.37
N LEU A 3 2.25 18.60 0.88
CA LEU A 3 1.10 18.04 0.17
C LEU A 3 0.01 19.10 0.03
N ASP A 4 -0.67 19.10 -1.13
CA ASP A 4 -1.94 19.81 -1.26
C ASP A 4 -3.01 19.10 -0.41
N PRO A 5 -3.58 19.75 0.62
CA PRO A 5 -4.54 19.11 1.52
C PRO A 5 -5.78 18.54 0.82
N SER A 6 -6.15 19.07 -0.36
CA SER A 6 -7.31 18.59 -1.13
C SER A 6 -7.11 17.16 -1.67
N LYS A 7 -5.89 16.65 -1.66
CA LYS A 7 -5.55 15.27 -2.05
C LYS A 7 -5.74 14.24 -0.94
N LEU A 8 -6.10 14.67 0.26
CA LEU A 8 -6.25 13.80 1.42
C LEU A 8 -7.67 13.89 1.96
N THR A 9 -8.44 12.83 1.80
CA THR A 9 -9.82 12.73 2.32
C THR A 9 -9.82 11.95 3.62
N ALA A 10 -10.30 12.57 4.70
CA ALA A 10 -10.39 11.95 6.02
C ALA A 10 -11.70 11.13 6.16
N PHE A 11 -11.59 9.97 6.79
CA PHE A 11 -12.66 9.09 7.23
C PHE A 11 -12.41 8.82 8.73
N LEU A 12 -13.12 9.51 9.59
CA LEU A 12 -12.88 9.42 11.04
C LEU A 12 -13.87 8.47 11.68
N ALA A 13 -13.38 7.57 12.51
CA ALA A 13 -14.20 6.64 13.27
C ALA A 13 -14.98 7.35 14.37
N ALA A 14 -16.25 6.98 14.57
CA ALA A 14 -17.08 7.57 15.63
C ALA A 14 -16.49 7.37 17.05
N ASN A 15 -15.77 6.25 17.25
CA ASN A 15 -15.08 5.91 18.50
C ASN A 15 -13.63 5.51 18.16
N SER A 16 -12.77 6.51 17.95
CA SER A 16 -11.38 6.25 17.57
C SER A 16 -10.58 5.57 18.70
N THR A 17 -9.83 4.54 18.32
CA THR A 17 -8.87 3.85 19.20
C THR A 17 -7.53 4.58 19.34
N GLY A 18 -7.33 5.64 18.55
CA GLY A 18 -6.06 6.33 18.39
C GLY A 18 -5.12 5.66 17.38
N VAL A 19 -5.64 4.72 16.59
CA VAL A 19 -4.93 4.13 15.43
C VAL A 19 -5.41 4.82 14.17
N GLY A 20 -4.46 5.21 13.31
CA GLY A 20 -4.75 5.81 12.01
C GLY A 20 -4.11 5.05 10.86
N VAL A 21 -4.68 5.13 9.67
CA VAL A 21 -4.18 4.48 8.46
C VAL A 21 -4.25 5.41 7.26
N LEU A 22 -3.14 5.57 6.55
CA LEU A 22 -3.13 6.17 5.21
C LEU A 22 -3.49 5.11 4.17
N VAL A 23 -4.64 5.26 3.51
CA VAL A 23 -5.12 4.36 2.45
C VAL A 23 -4.65 4.88 1.09
N VAL A 24 -4.05 4.00 0.29
CA VAL A 24 -3.41 4.31 -0.99
C VAL A 24 -4.00 3.39 -2.07
N PRO A 25 -5.01 3.86 -2.84
CA PRO A 25 -5.67 3.07 -3.87
C PRO A 25 -4.73 2.63 -4.99
N GLY A 26 -5.03 1.51 -5.65
CA GLY A 26 -4.36 1.08 -6.88
C GLY A 26 -4.85 1.81 -8.13
N GLY A 27 -4.63 1.17 -9.29
CA GLY A 27 -4.99 1.71 -10.60
C GLY A 27 -3.80 1.88 -11.54
N GLY A 28 -2.71 1.10 -11.33
CA GLY A 28 -1.57 1.02 -12.25
C GLY A 28 -0.75 2.31 -12.37
N TYR A 29 -0.84 3.24 -11.41
CA TYR A 29 -0.37 4.61 -11.56
C TYR A 29 -1.00 5.36 -12.75
N SER A 30 -1.98 4.77 -13.40
CA SER A 30 -2.73 5.37 -14.54
C SER A 30 -3.90 6.21 -14.05
N VAL A 31 -4.69 5.63 -13.18
CA VAL A 31 -5.88 6.20 -12.53
C VAL A 31 -5.87 5.82 -11.05
N LEU A 32 -6.93 6.18 -10.30
CA LEU A 32 -7.13 5.76 -8.92
C LEU A 32 -8.42 4.94 -8.79
N ALA A 33 -8.32 3.77 -8.18
CA ALA A 33 -9.46 2.91 -7.85
C ALA A 33 -10.12 3.35 -6.52
N ASN A 34 -10.53 4.62 -6.42
CA ASN A 34 -10.97 5.28 -5.19
C ASN A 34 -12.18 4.63 -4.50
N GLY A 35 -12.99 3.82 -5.21
CA GLY A 35 -14.12 3.10 -4.61
C GLY A 35 -13.63 1.93 -3.75
N HIS A 36 -13.46 0.78 -4.41
CA HIS A 36 -13.18 -0.51 -3.76
C HIS A 36 -11.77 -0.68 -3.17
N GLU A 37 -10.81 0.18 -3.51
CA GLU A 37 -9.44 0.18 -2.96
C GLU A 37 -9.12 1.45 -2.16
N GLY A 38 -10.06 2.36 -2.04
CA GLY A 38 -9.92 3.61 -1.31
C GLY A 38 -10.98 3.81 -0.24
N ARG A 39 -12.20 4.18 -0.66
CA ARG A 39 -13.33 4.47 0.25
C ARG A 39 -13.74 3.23 1.05
N GLU A 40 -13.99 2.11 0.41
CA GLU A 40 -14.45 0.90 1.11
C GLU A 40 -13.46 0.42 2.19
N PRO A 41 -12.13 0.33 1.94
CA PRO A 41 -11.16 0.05 3.00
C PRO A 41 -11.15 1.10 4.13
N ALA A 42 -11.31 2.39 3.81
CA ALA A 42 -11.35 3.43 4.82
C ALA A 42 -12.61 3.33 5.71
N GLU A 43 -13.77 3.09 5.11
CA GLU A 43 -15.03 2.86 5.82
C GLU A 43 -14.99 1.58 6.66
N TYR A 44 -14.37 0.52 6.14
CA TYR A 44 -14.15 -0.72 6.90
C TYR A 44 -13.29 -0.47 8.14
N LEU A 45 -12.18 0.26 8.02
CA LEU A 45 -11.34 0.62 9.17
C LEU A 45 -12.13 1.38 10.23
N ASN A 46 -13.05 2.27 9.83
CA ASN A 46 -13.91 2.99 10.76
C ASN A 46 -14.81 2.05 11.59
N THR A 47 -15.27 0.93 11.02
CA THR A 47 -16.04 -0.08 11.78
C THR A 47 -15.22 -0.73 12.90
N LEU A 48 -13.87 -0.71 12.76
CA LEU A 48 -12.93 -1.22 13.75
C LEU A 48 -12.42 -0.13 14.72
N GLY A 49 -12.97 1.09 14.63
CA GLY A 49 -12.52 2.22 15.44
C GLY A 49 -11.16 2.79 15.01
N ILE A 50 -10.76 2.57 13.76
CA ILE A 50 -9.49 3.06 13.20
C ILE A 50 -9.80 4.25 12.28
N ASP A 51 -9.13 5.38 12.49
CA ASP A 51 -9.22 6.53 11.62
C ASP A 51 -8.49 6.26 10.30
N ALA A 52 -9.02 6.75 9.20
CA ALA A 52 -8.42 6.54 7.90
C ALA A 52 -8.33 7.83 7.09
N TRP A 53 -7.33 7.92 6.23
CA TRP A 53 -7.16 8.99 5.26
C TRP A 53 -6.85 8.38 3.90
N MET A 54 -7.64 8.70 2.88
CA MET A 54 -7.41 8.26 1.52
C MET A 54 -6.59 9.29 0.75
N LEU A 55 -5.48 8.86 0.14
CA LEU A 55 -4.61 9.71 -0.68
C LEU A 55 -4.97 9.64 -2.17
N GLU A 56 -5.30 10.76 -2.75
CA GLU A 56 -5.41 10.94 -4.20
C GLU A 56 -4.08 11.38 -4.80
N TYR A 57 -3.11 10.46 -4.88
CA TYR A 57 -1.80 10.76 -5.44
C TYR A 57 -1.84 11.01 -6.96
N THR A 58 -0.82 11.67 -7.48
CA THR A 58 -0.71 12.00 -8.91
C THR A 58 -0.54 10.74 -9.75
N THR A 59 -1.35 10.62 -10.80
CA THR A 59 -1.38 9.51 -11.76
C THR A 59 -1.16 10.00 -13.18
N ALA A 60 -0.97 9.07 -14.13
CA ALA A 60 -0.75 9.38 -15.54
C ALA A 60 -1.95 10.08 -16.21
N SER A 61 -3.15 9.97 -15.64
CA SER A 61 -4.31 10.76 -16.08
C SER A 61 -4.19 12.27 -15.75
N LYS A 62 -3.28 12.64 -14.85
CA LYS A 62 -3.07 14.04 -14.41
C LYS A 62 -1.70 14.60 -14.80
N MET A 63 -0.71 13.75 -15.03
CA MET A 63 0.66 14.14 -15.38
C MET A 63 1.29 13.08 -16.29
N SER A 64 1.95 13.49 -17.35
CA SER A 64 2.64 12.53 -18.25
C SER A 64 3.75 11.76 -17.54
N PRO A 65 3.92 10.45 -17.81
CA PRO A 65 5.08 9.68 -17.34
C PRO A 65 6.43 10.26 -17.77
N PRO A 66 7.48 10.08 -16.95
CA PRO A 66 7.52 9.35 -15.69
C PRO A 66 6.96 10.15 -14.52
N LEU A 67 6.23 9.45 -13.61
CA LEU A 67 5.64 10.09 -12.44
C LEU A 67 6.61 10.23 -11.26
N TYR A 68 7.60 9.33 -11.18
CA TYR A 68 8.59 9.35 -10.10
C TYR A 68 9.37 10.67 -10.07
N PRO A 69 9.59 11.31 -8.91
CA PRO A 69 9.26 10.85 -7.55
C PRO A 69 7.89 11.33 -7.01
N LYS A 70 7.08 12.00 -7.80
CA LYS A 70 5.88 12.74 -7.37
C LYS A 70 4.92 11.96 -6.45
N PRO A 71 4.47 10.73 -6.77
CA PRO A 71 3.58 9.98 -5.88
C PRO A 71 4.21 9.67 -4.51
N MET A 72 5.53 9.40 -4.48
CA MET A 72 6.28 9.12 -3.24
C MET A 72 6.35 10.36 -2.35
N ASP A 73 6.65 11.52 -2.94
CA ASP A 73 6.67 12.81 -2.23
C ASP A 73 5.29 13.14 -1.65
N GLU A 74 4.23 12.82 -2.38
CA GLU A 74 2.84 13.03 -1.93
C GLU A 74 2.47 12.08 -0.78
N ALA A 75 2.87 10.82 -0.84
CA ALA A 75 2.63 9.88 0.25
C ALA A 75 3.38 10.30 1.54
N LEU A 76 4.63 10.72 1.43
CA LEU A 76 5.39 11.27 2.57
C LEU A 76 4.73 12.53 3.13
N GLY A 77 4.33 13.46 2.25
CA GLY A 77 3.62 14.66 2.65
C GLY A 77 2.25 14.38 3.29
N ALA A 78 1.57 13.29 2.91
CA ALA A 78 0.33 12.85 3.54
C ALA A 78 0.55 12.38 4.97
N LEU A 79 1.61 11.61 5.23
CA LEU A 79 1.96 11.19 6.60
C LEU A 79 2.24 12.40 7.50
N ASP A 80 2.98 13.39 6.99
CA ASP A 80 3.27 14.61 7.74
C ASP A 80 1.99 15.40 8.04
N LEU A 81 1.09 15.51 7.05
CA LEU A 81 -0.19 16.22 7.21
C LEU A 81 -1.11 15.51 8.20
N ILE A 82 -1.21 14.18 8.16
CA ILE A 82 -1.99 13.38 9.12
C ILE A 82 -1.49 13.62 10.54
N ARG A 83 -0.17 13.56 10.77
CA ARG A 83 0.40 13.81 12.11
C ARG A 83 0.13 15.22 12.63
N GLN A 84 0.06 16.21 11.74
CA GLN A 84 -0.31 17.58 12.11
C GLN A 84 -1.80 17.72 12.44
N GLN A 85 -2.67 17.02 11.70
CA GLN A 85 -4.12 17.08 11.89
C GLN A 85 -4.62 16.20 13.06
N ALA A 86 -3.93 15.12 13.34
CA ALA A 86 -4.26 14.15 14.38
C ALA A 86 -3.06 13.87 15.29
N PRO A 87 -2.62 14.87 16.10
CA PRO A 87 -1.42 14.74 16.93
C PRO A 87 -1.53 13.69 18.04
N ASP A 88 -2.75 13.30 18.41
CA ASP A 88 -3.02 12.32 19.47
C ASP A 88 -3.04 10.87 18.98
N LEU A 89 -2.74 10.62 17.69
CA LEU A 89 -2.61 9.27 17.18
C LEU A 89 -1.48 8.53 17.92
N LYS A 90 -1.83 7.35 18.42
CA LYS A 90 -0.91 6.44 19.09
C LYS A 90 -0.11 5.61 18.10
N LYS A 91 -0.72 5.26 16.96
CA LYS A 91 -0.14 4.47 15.88
C LYS A 91 -0.61 4.98 14.54
N LEU A 92 0.29 4.95 13.55
CA LEU A 92 -0.01 5.30 12.17
C LEU A 92 0.50 4.20 11.24
N GLY A 93 -0.42 3.59 10.49
CA GLY A 93 -0.13 2.60 9.46
C GLY A 93 -0.34 3.15 8.05
N ILE A 94 0.00 2.31 7.08
CA ILE A 94 -0.27 2.57 5.67
C ILE A 94 -0.88 1.32 5.03
N TRP A 95 -1.90 1.50 4.19
CA TRP A 95 -2.56 0.43 3.47
C TRP A 95 -2.62 0.73 1.98
N GLY A 96 -2.04 -0.12 1.15
CA GLY A 96 -2.07 0.06 -0.30
C GLY A 96 -2.46 -1.19 -1.06
N PHE A 97 -3.05 -0.99 -2.23
CA PHE A 97 -3.51 -2.04 -3.14
C PHE A 97 -2.80 -1.93 -4.49
N SER A 98 -2.42 -3.05 -5.11
CA SER A 98 -1.88 -3.06 -6.48
C SER A 98 -0.70 -2.08 -6.64
N ALA A 99 -0.79 -1.14 -7.56
CA ALA A 99 0.19 -0.04 -7.70
C ALA A 99 0.24 0.87 -6.47
N GLY A 100 -0.89 1.09 -5.78
CA GLY A 100 -0.92 1.75 -4.47
C GLY A 100 -0.21 0.93 -3.40
N GLY A 101 -0.23 -0.41 -3.51
CA GLY A 101 0.59 -1.31 -2.70
C GLY A 101 2.09 -1.10 -2.90
N HIS A 102 2.52 -0.83 -4.14
CA HIS A 102 3.90 -0.42 -4.42
C HIS A 102 4.25 0.91 -3.75
N LEU A 103 3.36 1.90 -3.85
CA LEU A 103 3.56 3.19 -3.21
C LEU A 103 3.60 3.06 -1.68
N ALA A 104 2.68 2.30 -1.09
CA ALA A 104 2.63 2.04 0.34
C ALA A 104 3.88 1.30 0.84
N ALA A 105 4.29 0.24 0.16
CA ALA A 105 5.49 -0.52 0.50
C ALA A 105 6.78 0.30 0.34
N THR A 106 6.87 1.13 -0.71
CA THR A 106 7.97 2.08 -0.91
C THR A 106 8.03 3.08 0.23
N THR A 107 6.89 3.63 0.64
CA THR A 107 6.78 4.56 1.78
C THR A 107 7.18 3.88 3.09
N ALA A 108 6.69 2.67 3.36
CA ALA A 108 6.99 1.92 4.58
C ALA A 108 8.47 1.50 4.71
N THR A 109 9.17 1.37 3.59
CA THR A 109 10.62 1.06 3.56
C THR A 109 11.51 2.31 3.49
N THR A 110 10.92 3.50 3.40
CA THR A 110 11.66 4.78 3.40
C THR A 110 12.07 5.14 4.83
N PRO A 111 13.34 5.56 5.06
CA PRO A 111 13.80 5.95 6.39
C PRO A 111 12.96 7.09 7.00
N ASN A 112 12.81 7.05 8.32
CA ASN A 112 12.17 8.09 9.13
C ASN A 112 10.68 8.34 8.88
N THR A 113 9.99 7.43 8.22
CA THR A 113 8.53 7.50 8.07
C THR A 113 7.80 7.24 9.36
N ASN A 114 8.44 6.52 10.32
CA ASN A 114 7.89 6.17 11.63
C ASN A 114 6.48 5.55 11.53
N LEU A 115 6.30 4.68 10.53
CA LEU A 115 5.09 3.88 10.39
C LEU A 115 5.14 2.69 11.35
N ASP A 116 4.02 2.43 12.03
CA ASP A 116 3.90 1.34 13.00
C ASP A 116 3.58 0.00 12.33
N PHE A 117 2.92 0.02 11.16
CA PHE A 117 2.58 -1.17 10.37
C PHE A 117 2.28 -0.83 8.91
N ALA A 118 2.27 -1.84 8.06
CA ALA A 118 1.81 -1.75 6.67
C ALA A 118 0.83 -2.88 6.32
N ILE A 119 -0.11 -2.60 5.42
CA ILE A 119 -1.07 -3.56 4.86
C ILE A 119 -0.97 -3.45 3.34
N LEU A 120 -0.74 -4.57 2.67
CA LEU A 120 -0.50 -4.61 1.24
C LEU A 120 -1.42 -5.65 0.58
N GLY A 121 -2.40 -5.19 -0.18
CA GLY A 121 -3.31 -6.04 -0.97
C GLY A 121 -2.76 -6.22 -2.39
N TYR A 122 -2.48 -7.46 -2.79
CA TYR A 122 -1.97 -7.85 -4.11
C TYR A 122 -0.99 -6.83 -4.72
N PRO A 123 0.06 -6.44 -3.95
CA PRO A 123 0.89 -5.29 -4.28
C PRO A 123 1.80 -5.55 -5.48
N VAL A 124 2.03 -4.54 -6.30
CA VAL A 124 3.24 -4.49 -7.13
C VAL A 124 4.43 -4.29 -6.19
N ILE A 125 5.47 -5.10 -6.32
CA ILE A 125 6.69 -5.05 -5.50
C ILE A 125 7.93 -4.93 -6.35
N THR A 126 8.11 -5.83 -7.33
CA THR A 126 9.24 -5.76 -8.24
C THR A 126 8.91 -4.92 -9.48
N LEU A 127 9.89 -4.15 -9.92
CA LEU A 127 9.86 -3.48 -11.23
C LEU A 127 10.83 -4.16 -12.22
N GLY A 128 11.39 -5.32 -11.84
CA GLY A 128 12.19 -6.19 -12.71
C GLY A 128 11.33 -6.97 -13.71
N ASP A 129 11.95 -7.49 -14.77
CA ASP A 129 11.23 -7.98 -15.95
C ASP A 129 10.38 -9.24 -15.73
N ASP A 130 10.76 -10.13 -14.81
CA ASP A 130 10.10 -11.44 -14.68
C ASP A 130 8.66 -11.37 -14.13
N TYR A 131 8.39 -10.46 -13.18
CA TYR A 131 7.10 -10.40 -12.45
C TYR A 131 6.54 -8.99 -12.34
N THR A 132 7.05 -8.05 -13.14
CA THR A 132 6.59 -6.67 -13.06
C THR A 132 5.18 -6.50 -13.64
N HIS A 133 4.41 -5.60 -13.06
CA HIS A 133 3.25 -5.04 -13.74
C HIS A 133 3.73 -3.92 -14.67
N GLU A 134 3.85 -4.20 -15.97
CA GLU A 134 4.48 -3.31 -16.96
C GLU A 134 3.87 -1.92 -17.01
N ASN A 135 2.54 -1.83 -16.92
CA ASN A 135 1.86 -0.53 -16.93
C ASN A 135 2.23 0.34 -15.71
N SER A 136 2.34 -0.26 -14.53
CA SER A 136 2.81 0.46 -13.32
C SER A 136 4.25 0.92 -13.48
N ARG A 137 5.13 0.07 -13.99
CA ARG A 137 6.53 0.42 -14.26
C ARG A 137 6.63 1.56 -15.27
N TYR A 138 5.91 1.47 -16.37
CA TYR A 138 5.91 2.51 -17.40
C TYR A 138 5.40 3.85 -16.87
N ASN A 139 4.26 3.86 -16.20
CA ASN A 139 3.70 5.10 -15.65
C ASN A 139 4.63 5.73 -14.62
N LEU A 140 5.24 4.92 -13.76
CA LEU A 140 6.13 5.41 -12.72
C LEU A 140 7.50 5.88 -13.26
N LEU A 141 8.12 5.11 -14.15
CA LEU A 141 9.52 5.28 -14.58
C LEU A 141 9.71 5.71 -16.04
N GLY A 142 8.64 5.73 -16.83
CA GLY A 142 8.71 5.99 -18.26
C GLY A 142 9.15 4.77 -19.09
N ASN A 143 9.43 5.00 -20.37
CA ASN A 143 9.72 3.94 -21.35
C ASN A 143 11.18 3.45 -21.37
N LYS A 144 12.10 4.14 -20.70
CA LYS A 144 13.53 3.79 -20.65
C LYS A 144 14.11 3.94 -19.24
N PRO A 145 13.58 3.19 -18.24
CA PRO A 145 14.14 3.25 -16.91
C PRO A 145 15.55 2.67 -16.89
N THR A 146 16.42 3.27 -16.09
CA THR A 146 17.76 2.72 -15.87
C THR A 146 17.69 1.46 -14.99
N LYS A 147 18.67 0.55 -15.11
CA LYS A 147 18.80 -0.62 -14.22
C LYS A 147 18.83 -0.20 -12.75
N LYS A 148 19.44 0.96 -12.45
CA LYS A 148 19.50 1.50 -11.09
C LYS A 148 18.09 1.89 -10.60
N GLN A 149 17.30 2.60 -11.39
CA GLN A 149 15.92 2.95 -11.01
C GLN A 149 15.05 1.71 -10.77
N ILE A 150 15.12 0.72 -11.66
CA ILE A 150 14.40 -0.56 -11.49
C ILE A 150 14.81 -1.22 -10.18
N LYS A 151 16.12 -1.34 -9.89
CA LYS A 151 16.63 -1.94 -8.66
C LYS A 151 16.19 -1.17 -7.41
N ASP A 152 16.36 0.15 -7.41
CA ASP A 152 16.13 1.00 -6.25
C ASP A 152 14.64 1.12 -5.90
N LEU A 153 13.75 0.95 -6.90
CA LEU A 153 12.30 1.03 -6.72
C LEU A 153 11.61 -0.35 -6.74
N SER A 154 12.35 -1.43 -6.89
CA SER A 154 11.87 -2.78 -6.56
C SER A 154 11.92 -2.95 -5.05
N VAL A 155 10.75 -2.98 -4.41
CA VAL A 155 10.60 -2.75 -2.96
C VAL A 155 11.24 -3.84 -2.11
N GLN A 156 11.33 -5.09 -2.61
CA GLN A 156 12.06 -6.17 -1.93
C GLN A 156 13.52 -5.82 -1.65
N ASN A 157 14.13 -4.93 -2.44
CA ASN A 157 15.51 -4.46 -2.24
C ASN A 157 15.62 -3.32 -1.20
N ARG A 158 14.50 -2.79 -0.74
CA ARG A 158 14.41 -1.66 0.18
C ARG A 158 14.09 -2.07 1.61
N VAL A 159 13.59 -3.30 1.79
CA VAL A 159 13.32 -3.86 3.12
C VAL A 159 14.58 -3.80 3.96
N ASN A 160 14.44 -3.36 5.21
CA ASN A 160 15.54 -3.16 6.14
C ASN A 160 15.08 -3.39 7.58
N ASP A 161 15.99 -3.29 8.54
CA ASP A 161 15.73 -3.59 9.96
C ASP A 161 14.71 -2.64 10.63
N LYS A 162 14.34 -1.53 9.97
CA LYS A 162 13.34 -0.58 10.44
C LYS A 162 12.00 -0.73 9.72
N THR A 163 11.89 -1.60 8.71
CA THR A 163 10.63 -1.86 8.01
C THR A 163 9.58 -2.33 9.03
N PRO A 164 8.38 -1.72 9.08
CA PRO A 164 7.38 -2.06 10.08
C PRO A 164 6.78 -3.45 9.85
N PRO A 165 6.14 -4.06 10.87
CA PRO A 165 5.31 -5.25 10.70
C PRO A 165 4.36 -5.09 9.52
N THR A 166 4.26 -6.10 8.65
CA THR A 166 3.48 -6.00 7.41
C THR A 166 2.52 -7.17 7.26
N PHE A 167 1.28 -6.86 6.92
CA PHE A 167 0.29 -7.81 6.44
C PHE A 167 0.27 -7.81 4.91
N LEU A 168 0.24 -9.01 4.30
CA LEU A 168 0.21 -9.22 2.85
C LEU A 168 -0.99 -10.11 2.50
N PHE A 169 -1.75 -9.68 1.49
CA PHE A 169 -2.82 -10.46 0.88
C PHE A 169 -2.60 -10.57 -0.63
N HIS A 170 -2.82 -11.77 -1.18
CA HIS A 170 -2.79 -12.02 -2.63
C HIS A 170 -3.64 -13.25 -2.99
N THR A 171 -3.90 -13.41 -4.29
CA THR A 171 -4.46 -14.65 -4.86
C THR A 171 -3.42 -15.33 -5.75
N SER A 172 -3.34 -16.66 -5.72
CA SER A 172 -2.24 -17.38 -6.37
C SER A 172 -2.28 -17.36 -7.90
N ASN A 173 -3.46 -17.10 -8.47
CA ASN A 173 -3.71 -17.02 -9.91
C ASN A 173 -4.06 -15.59 -10.37
N ASP A 174 -3.62 -14.58 -9.64
CA ASP A 174 -3.74 -13.17 -10.08
C ASP A 174 -3.16 -13.01 -11.49
N ASP A 175 -4.02 -12.56 -12.41
CA ASP A 175 -3.73 -12.50 -13.85
C ASP A 175 -3.05 -11.21 -14.30
N LEU A 176 -2.88 -10.25 -13.40
CA LEU A 176 -2.31 -8.94 -13.71
C LEU A 176 -1.03 -8.63 -12.92
N VAL A 177 -1.01 -8.91 -11.63
CA VAL A 177 0.17 -8.77 -10.76
C VAL A 177 0.54 -10.15 -10.21
N PRO A 178 1.56 -10.81 -10.76
CA PRO A 178 1.95 -12.14 -10.32
C PRO A 178 2.19 -12.22 -8.81
N VAL A 179 1.68 -13.27 -8.15
CA VAL A 179 1.80 -13.50 -6.70
C VAL A 179 3.24 -13.51 -6.21
N GLN A 180 4.20 -13.76 -7.09
CA GLN A 180 5.64 -13.66 -6.81
C GLN A 180 6.05 -12.31 -6.24
N ASN A 181 5.35 -11.23 -6.58
CA ASN A 181 5.56 -9.92 -5.96
C ASN A 181 5.46 -10.01 -4.44
N THR A 182 4.40 -10.63 -3.94
CA THR A 182 4.16 -10.82 -2.51
C THR A 182 5.21 -11.76 -1.87
N TYR A 183 5.58 -12.83 -2.55
CA TYR A 183 6.63 -13.75 -2.05
C TYR A 183 7.99 -13.07 -1.94
N LEU A 184 8.39 -12.27 -2.93
CA LEU A 184 9.64 -11.50 -2.89
C LEU A 184 9.70 -10.54 -1.70
N TYR A 185 8.59 -9.86 -1.39
CA TYR A 185 8.54 -8.96 -0.24
C TYR A 185 8.58 -9.73 1.08
N ALA A 186 7.80 -10.80 1.20
CA ALA A 186 7.78 -11.64 2.41
C ALA A 186 9.15 -12.28 2.68
N GLU A 187 9.85 -12.75 1.64
CA GLU A 187 11.22 -13.27 1.76
C GLU A 187 12.19 -12.20 2.26
N ALA A 188 12.12 -10.98 1.70
CA ALA A 188 12.94 -9.88 2.15
C ALA A 188 12.66 -9.50 3.62
N MET A 189 11.39 -9.48 4.03
CA MET A 189 11.00 -9.28 5.44
C MET A 189 11.60 -10.35 6.35
N ALA A 190 11.51 -11.61 5.96
CA ALA A 190 12.06 -12.73 6.73
C ALA A 190 13.60 -12.64 6.84
N LYS A 191 14.31 -12.29 5.76
CA LYS A 191 15.78 -12.07 5.76
C LYS A 191 16.22 -11.00 6.76
N HIS A 192 15.41 -9.97 6.94
CA HIS A 192 15.66 -8.88 7.92
C HIS A 192 15.03 -9.15 9.30
N GLY A 193 14.53 -10.36 9.56
CA GLY A 193 13.89 -10.71 10.82
C GLY A 193 12.66 -9.86 11.16
N ARG A 194 11.99 -9.31 10.12
CA ARG A 194 10.80 -8.47 10.30
C ARG A 194 9.53 -9.30 10.36
N LYS A 195 8.56 -8.87 11.17
CA LYS A 195 7.26 -9.54 11.29
C LYS A 195 6.48 -9.39 9.99
N VAL A 196 6.01 -10.50 9.45
CA VAL A 196 5.15 -10.54 8.27
C VAL A 196 4.06 -11.59 8.46
N GLN A 197 2.81 -11.21 8.19
CA GLN A 197 1.70 -12.14 8.03
C GLN A 197 1.32 -12.17 6.55
N LEU A 198 1.27 -13.36 5.98
CA LEU A 198 0.99 -13.58 4.56
C LEU A 198 -0.24 -14.46 4.40
N VAL A 199 -1.22 -13.97 3.65
CA VAL A 199 -2.41 -14.71 3.24
C VAL A 199 -2.41 -14.81 1.72
N VAL A 200 -2.40 -16.03 1.19
CA VAL A 200 -2.55 -16.30 -0.24
C VAL A 200 -3.72 -17.24 -0.43
N LEU A 201 -4.76 -16.75 -1.08
CA LEU A 201 -5.91 -17.57 -1.46
C LEU A 201 -5.66 -18.29 -2.80
N PRO A 202 -6.28 -19.46 -3.01
CA PRO A 202 -5.99 -20.28 -4.19
C PRO A 202 -6.42 -19.63 -5.50
N ASP A 203 -7.48 -18.81 -5.49
CA ASP A 203 -7.99 -18.15 -6.69
C ASP A 203 -8.61 -16.78 -6.41
N GLY A 204 -8.61 -15.92 -7.43
CA GLY A 204 -9.23 -14.61 -7.46
C GLY A 204 -8.59 -13.73 -8.52
N LYS A 205 -9.39 -12.98 -9.26
CA LYS A 205 -8.88 -11.99 -10.22
C LYS A 205 -8.17 -10.87 -9.48
N HIS A 206 -7.30 -10.16 -10.19
CA HIS A 206 -6.70 -8.93 -9.66
C HIS A 206 -7.77 -7.91 -9.26
N GLY A 207 -7.54 -7.18 -8.16
CA GLY A 207 -8.43 -6.09 -7.76
C GLY A 207 -9.69 -6.52 -6.99
N VAL A 208 -9.64 -7.63 -6.24
CA VAL A 208 -10.79 -8.12 -5.44
C VAL A 208 -11.20 -7.18 -4.29
N GLY A 209 -10.38 -6.19 -3.94
CA GLY A 209 -10.64 -5.31 -2.79
C GLY A 209 -10.69 -6.10 -1.49
N LEU A 210 -11.65 -5.77 -0.62
CA LEU A 210 -11.89 -6.48 0.65
C LEU A 210 -12.56 -7.84 0.45
N ALA A 211 -13.29 -8.03 -0.66
CA ALA A 211 -14.05 -9.23 -0.97
C ALA A 211 -15.10 -9.63 0.10
N GLN A 212 -15.58 -8.70 0.92
CA GLN A 212 -16.50 -8.98 2.05
C GLN A 212 -17.82 -9.67 1.66
N ASN A 213 -18.26 -9.53 0.41
CA ASN A 213 -19.45 -10.20 -0.11
C ASN A 213 -19.14 -11.55 -0.78
N ASP A 214 -17.90 -12.01 -0.71
CA ASP A 214 -17.44 -13.28 -1.27
C ASP A 214 -16.86 -14.16 -0.15
N PRO A 215 -17.63 -15.11 0.39
CA PRO A 215 -17.20 -15.92 1.53
C PRO A 215 -15.99 -16.81 1.24
N VAL A 216 -15.63 -16.98 -0.03
CA VAL A 216 -14.44 -17.74 -0.45
C VAL A 216 -13.20 -16.87 -0.45
N ARG A 217 -13.35 -15.55 -0.70
CA ARG A 217 -12.24 -14.61 -0.88
C ARG A 217 -12.15 -13.53 0.18
N ASP A 218 -13.10 -13.47 1.12
CA ASP A 218 -13.04 -12.55 2.26
C ASP A 218 -11.84 -12.91 3.14
N TRP A 219 -10.92 -11.98 3.25
CA TRP A 219 -9.66 -12.10 4.01
C TRP A 219 -9.61 -11.14 5.20
N THR A 220 -10.70 -10.43 5.45
CA THR A 220 -10.76 -9.37 6.47
C THR A 220 -10.55 -9.89 7.88
N SER A 221 -10.99 -11.10 8.20
CA SER A 221 -10.76 -11.72 9.51
C SER A 221 -9.27 -11.92 9.83
N GLU A 222 -8.46 -12.25 8.83
CA GLU A 222 -7.01 -12.38 9.00
C GLU A 222 -6.33 -11.00 9.16
N LEU A 223 -6.85 -9.97 8.49
CA LEU A 223 -6.42 -8.59 8.71
C LEU A 223 -6.76 -8.12 10.12
N GLU A 224 -7.97 -8.38 10.63
CA GLU A 224 -8.34 -8.05 12.01
C GLU A 224 -7.43 -8.75 13.03
N ARG A 225 -7.09 -10.02 12.78
CA ARG A 225 -6.13 -10.75 13.61
C ARG A 225 -4.77 -10.04 13.63
N PHE A 226 -4.25 -9.62 12.47
CA PHE A 226 -3.00 -8.87 12.39
C PHE A 226 -3.08 -7.54 13.15
N LEU A 227 -4.11 -6.76 12.92
CA LEU A 227 -4.33 -5.47 13.59
C LEU A 227 -4.45 -5.61 15.10
N LYS A 228 -5.00 -6.72 15.60
CA LYS A 228 -5.17 -6.95 17.04
C LYS A 228 -3.91 -7.43 17.74
N TYR A 229 -3.08 -8.24 17.08
CA TYR A 229 -2.01 -8.99 17.78
C TYR A 229 -0.60 -8.67 17.26
N SER A 230 -0.44 -7.98 16.15
CA SER A 230 0.87 -7.75 15.52
C SER A 230 1.32 -6.31 15.48
N ILE A 231 0.42 -5.35 15.75
CA ILE A 231 0.73 -3.92 15.75
C ILE A 231 0.77 -3.34 17.15
#